data_2581bd5b6087d940c6bb609b1076c7e3
#
_entry.id   2581bd5b6087d940c6bb609b1076c7e3
#
_cell.length_a   1.000
_cell.length_b   1.000
_cell.length_c   1.000
_cell.angle_alpha   90.00
_cell.angle_beta   90.00
_cell.angle_gamma   90.00
#
_symmetry.space_group_name_H-M   'P 1'
#
loop_
_entity.id
_entity.type
_entity.pdbx_description
1 polymer ?
#
loop_
_entity_poly.entity_id
_entity_poly.type
_entity_poly.pdbx_seq_one_letter_code
_entity_poly.pdbx_strand_id
1 'polypeptide(L)'
;MSAIPPGSGPRPLPGTRLTGRAALAGAVCAALAVALTGCGGETDPDAGTNGMGKLPAAKVEAKAKAAAQRAETVHLSGNVVSQGRTYKLDMSLAKDGAKGELTTKAAAFQLLRVGESLYLKADAAFWAGEKSGSSGTPDQAAAQKLGGKYVKVPAKDPVYQRFSGFTDKDTLLAGLLGLHGKLTSGDRGDLDGVRTIRLTAGAGSGGTLDVSLEGTPYPLRLHRAGGAGVVRMGDWGKSVDLKAPDKDQVVDYGTRISGGGH
;
A
#
# COMPACT_ATOMS: atom_id res chain seq x y z
N MET A 1 35.87 43.38 -36.63
CA MET A 1 37.32 43.67 -36.70
C MET A 1 38.01 42.46 -36.08
N SER A 2 38.52 41.77 -36.87
CA SER A 2 39.79 41.23 -37.40
C SER A 2 40.10 39.93 -36.65
N ALA A 3 40.43 38.91 -37.19
CA ALA A 3 40.97 38.37 -38.44
C ALA A 3 41.70 37.07 -38.04
N ILE A 4 41.51 36.07 -38.86
CA ILE A 4 42.24 34.81 -38.85
C ILE A 4 43.64 35.08 -39.48
N PRO A 5 44.73 34.31 -39.20
CA PRO A 5 45.11 33.39 -40.22
C PRO A 5 45.79 32.07 -39.74
N PRO A 6 46.17 31.23 -40.74
CA PRO A 6 46.40 29.81 -40.61
C PRO A 6 47.89 29.41 -40.68
N GLY A 7 48.19 28.14 -40.50
CA GLY A 7 49.53 27.62 -40.79
C GLY A 7 49.61 26.16 -40.44
N SER A 8 49.67 25.35 -41.33
CA SER A 8 50.62 24.73 -42.27
C SER A 8 51.20 23.44 -41.68
N GLY A 9 50.87 22.30 -42.34
CA GLY A 9 51.57 21.06 -42.16
C GLY A 9 52.92 21.00 -42.85
N PRO A 10 53.64 20.00 -42.67
CA PRO A 10 54.33 19.42 -43.84
C PRO A 10 54.29 17.89 -43.95
N ARG A 11 54.56 17.53 -45.13
CA ARG A 11 54.48 16.32 -45.93
C ARG A 11 55.52 15.26 -45.60
N PRO A 12 55.42 14.07 -46.27
CA PRO A 12 56.15 12.83 -45.99
C PRO A 12 57.41 12.70 -46.84
N LEU A 13 58.29 11.78 -46.46
CA LEU A 13 59.30 11.24 -47.33
C LEU A 13 59.62 9.74 -47.01
N PRO A 14 60.28 9.01 -47.88
CA PRO A 14 59.89 7.69 -48.32
C PRO A 14 60.90 6.57 -47.99
N GLY A 15 60.43 5.36 -48.13
CA GLY A 15 61.05 4.21 -48.69
C GLY A 15 62.40 3.68 -48.15
N THR A 16 62.37 2.40 -47.82
CA THR A 16 63.36 1.47 -48.34
C THR A 16 62.86 0.03 -48.29
N ARG A 17 62.89 -0.58 -49.44
CA ARG A 17 62.72 -2.05 -49.61
C ARG A 17 64.01 -2.72 -49.23
N LEU A 18 63.93 -3.84 -48.55
CA LEU A 18 64.96 -4.91 -48.70
C LEU A 18 64.32 -6.30 -48.52
N THR A 19 64.49 -7.04 -49.57
CA THR A 19 64.19 -8.44 -49.78
C THR A 19 65.09 -9.35 -48.94
N GLY A 20 64.51 -10.42 -48.40
CA GLY A 20 65.27 -11.52 -47.78
C GLY A 20 64.41 -12.76 -47.62
N ARG A 21 64.59 -13.68 -48.55
CA ARG A 21 64.02 -15.04 -48.52
C ARG A 21 64.85 -15.90 -47.56
N ALA A 22 64.18 -16.76 -46.77
CA ALA A 22 64.54 -18.15 -46.48
C ALA A 22 63.68 -18.64 -45.31
N ALA A 23 62.78 -19.50 -45.56
CA ALA A 23 62.79 -20.98 -45.37
C ALA A 23 62.46 -21.48 -43.96
N LEU A 24 61.25 -22.12 -43.88
CA LEU A 24 60.88 -23.40 -43.23
C LEU A 24 61.29 -23.67 -41.78
N ALA A 25 60.26 -23.73 -40.91
CA ALA A 25 59.85 -25.01 -40.29
C ALA A 25 58.95 -24.74 -39.08
N GLY A 26 57.75 -25.19 -39.09
CA GLY A 26 57.09 -26.02 -38.12
C GLY A 26 56.85 -25.44 -36.70
N ALA A 27 55.63 -25.02 -36.42
CA ALA A 27 54.90 -25.41 -35.19
C ALA A 27 53.47 -24.85 -35.27
N VAL A 28 52.51 -25.70 -35.48
CA VAL A 28 51.10 -25.47 -35.31
C VAL A 28 50.87 -25.35 -33.83
N CYS A 29 50.76 -24.14 -33.34
CA CYS A 29 50.07 -23.87 -32.06
C CYS A 29 48.78 -23.15 -32.38
N ALA A 30 47.72 -23.92 -32.46
CA ALA A 30 46.34 -23.40 -32.47
C ALA A 30 46.07 -22.70 -31.15
N ALA A 31 46.31 -21.39 -31.12
CA ALA A 31 45.76 -20.54 -30.08
C ALA A 31 44.26 -20.35 -30.38
N LEU A 32 43.42 -21.18 -29.81
CA LEU A 32 42.00 -20.87 -29.63
C LEU A 32 41.94 -19.64 -28.73
N ALA A 33 41.93 -18.47 -29.32
CA ALA A 33 41.41 -17.28 -28.67
C ALA A 33 39.91 -17.50 -28.53
N VAL A 34 39.49 -18.12 -27.42
CA VAL A 34 38.10 -18.04 -26.95
C VAL A 34 37.86 -16.58 -26.66
N ALA A 35 37.27 -15.88 -27.62
CA ALA A 35 36.64 -14.63 -27.38
C ALA A 35 35.49 -14.92 -26.37
N LEU A 36 35.78 -14.79 -25.09
CA LEU A 36 34.79 -14.56 -24.08
C LEU A 36 34.17 -13.19 -24.40
N THR A 37 33.26 -13.17 -25.37
CA THR A 37 32.25 -12.14 -25.43
C THR A 37 31.47 -12.32 -24.15
N GLY A 38 31.90 -11.63 -23.11
CA GLY A 38 31.08 -11.40 -21.94
C GLY A 38 29.81 -10.75 -22.43
N CYS A 39 28.77 -11.56 -22.67
CA CYS A 39 27.42 -11.05 -22.59
C CYS A 39 27.30 -10.43 -21.17
N GLY A 40 27.50 -9.14 -21.08
CA GLY A 40 26.92 -8.34 -20.00
C GLY A 40 25.42 -8.51 -20.13
N GLY A 41 24.91 -9.64 -19.64
CA GLY A 41 23.47 -9.85 -19.53
C GLY A 41 22.97 -8.76 -18.63
N GLU A 42 22.26 -7.78 -19.19
CA GLU A 42 21.36 -6.95 -18.41
C GLU A 42 20.50 -7.93 -17.62
N THR A 43 20.73 -7.97 -16.34
CA THR A 43 19.93 -8.82 -15.43
C THR A 43 18.50 -8.33 -15.58
N ASP A 44 17.62 -9.12 -16.19
CA ASP A 44 16.19 -8.79 -16.33
C ASP A 44 15.67 -8.43 -14.92
N PRO A 45 15.30 -7.18 -14.66
CA PRO A 45 14.84 -6.75 -13.34
C PRO A 45 13.58 -7.50 -12.90
N ASP A 46 12.93 -8.19 -13.82
CA ASP A 46 11.76 -9.02 -13.56
C ASP A 46 12.10 -10.53 -13.46
N ALA A 47 13.38 -10.91 -13.51
CA ALA A 47 13.78 -12.29 -13.30
C ALA A 47 13.33 -12.81 -11.93
N GLY A 48 12.67 -13.98 -11.91
CA GLY A 48 12.14 -14.58 -10.68
C GLY A 48 10.98 -13.82 -10.03
N THR A 49 10.32 -12.92 -10.78
CA THR A 49 9.10 -12.24 -10.30
C THR A 49 7.83 -12.95 -10.79
N ASN A 50 6.67 -12.49 -10.30
CA ASN A 50 5.35 -12.95 -10.74
C ASN A 50 4.92 -12.39 -12.11
N GLY A 51 5.80 -11.70 -12.83
CA GLY A 51 5.55 -11.15 -14.16
C GLY A 51 4.75 -9.84 -14.20
N MET A 52 4.37 -9.29 -13.04
CA MET A 52 3.64 -8.01 -13.00
C MET A 52 4.44 -6.85 -13.60
N GLY A 53 5.76 -6.85 -13.46
CA GLY A 53 6.63 -5.81 -13.99
C GLY A 53 6.61 -5.65 -15.52
N LYS A 54 6.17 -6.68 -16.24
CA LYS A 54 6.05 -6.69 -17.71
C LYS A 54 4.66 -6.24 -18.22
N LEU A 55 3.72 -5.96 -17.33
CA LEU A 55 2.35 -5.62 -17.70
C LEU A 55 2.14 -4.11 -17.76
N PRO A 56 1.21 -3.64 -18.63
CA PRO A 56 0.74 -2.26 -18.56
C PRO A 56 0.16 -1.92 -17.18
N ALA A 57 0.37 -0.68 -16.73
CA ALA A 57 -0.04 -0.22 -15.39
C ALA A 57 -1.50 -0.54 -15.04
N ALA A 58 -2.44 -0.34 -15.99
CA ALA A 58 -3.85 -0.66 -15.76
C ALA A 58 -4.10 -2.17 -15.54
N LYS A 59 -3.29 -3.04 -16.15
CA LYS A 59 -3.38 -4.49 -15.92
C LYS A 59 -2.81 -4.88 -14.55
N VAL A 60 -1.73 -4.23 -14.12
CA VAL A 60 -1.16 -4.43 -12.78
C VAL A 60 -2.18 -4.00 -11.72
N GLU A 61 -2.77 -2.80 -11.86
CA GLU A 61 -3.81 -2.31 -10.94
C GLU A 61 -4.99 -3.29 -10.85
N ALA A 62 -5.55 -3.69 -12.00
CA ALA A 62 -6.68 -4.62 -12.04
C ALA A 62 -6.38 -5.95 -11.35
N LYS A 63 -5.17 -6.51 -11.58
CA LYS A 63 -4.74 -7.76 -10.94
C LYS A 63 -4.51 -7.59 -9.43
N ALA A 64 -3.93 -6.47 -9.00
CA ALA A 64 -3.74 -6.16 -7.59
C ALA A 64 -5.08 -6.00 -6.85
N LYS A 65 -6.03 -5.26 -7.42
CA LYS A 65 -7.39 -5.14 -6.89
C LYS A 65 -8.10 -6.50 -6.80
N ALA A 66 -8.02 -7.29 -7.86
CA ALA A 66 -8.62 -8.62 -7.86
C ALA A 66 -7.97 -9.58 -6.85
N ALA A 67 -6.66 -9.48 -6.62
CA ALA A 67 -5.97 -10.23 -5.58
C ALA A 67 -6.44 -9.81 -4.18
N ALA A 68 -6.53 -8.51 -3.92
CA ALA A 68 -7.01 -7.97 -2.66
C ALA A 68 -8.46 -8.38 -2.34
N GLN A 69 -9.37 -8.32 -3.33
CA GLN A 69 -10.76 -8.73 -3.16
C GLN A 69 -10.91 -10.23 -2.84
N ARG A 70 -10.09 -11.09 -3.49
CA ARG A 70 -10.13 -12.55 -3.24
C ARG A 70 -9.50 -12.97 -1.92
N ALA A 71 -8.64 -12.15 -1.35
CA ALA A 71 -8.00 -12.45 -0.08
C ALA A 71 -9.05 -12.60 1.03
N GLU A 72 -8.88 -13.63 1.86
CA GLU A 72 -9.76 -13.87 3.02
C GLU A 72 -9.61 -12.77 4.06
N THR A 73 -8.38 -12.31 4.26
CA THR A 73 -8.01 -11.38 5.31
C THR A 73 -6.95 -10.40 4.84
N VAL A 74 -6.84 -9.27 5.53
CA VAL A 74 -5.78 -8.27 5.38
C VAL A 74 -5.58 -7.50 6.69
N HIS A 75 -4.36 -7.13 6.98
CA HIS A 75 -4.03 -6.14 8.01
C HIS A 75 -3.72 -4.80 7.35
N LEU A 76 -4.39 -3.75 7.81
CA LEU A 76 -4.21 -2.37 7.35
C LEU A 76 -3.65 -1.52 8.47
N SER A 77 -2.58 -0.78 8.20
CA SER A 77 -2.03 0.18 9.15
C SER A 77 -1.65 1.49 8.45
N GLY A 78 -1.82 2.62 9.15
CA GLY A 78 -1.44 3.91 8.59
C GLY A 78 -2.43 5.02 8.90
N ASN A 79 -2.50 6.00 8.00
CA ASN A 79 -3.37 7.16 8.19
C ASN A 79 -4.30 7.35 6.98
N VAL A 80 -5.54 7.69 7.25
CA VAL A 80 -6.52 8.03 6.21
C VAL A 80 -7.27 9.31 6.59
N VAL A 81 -7.55 10.14 5.60
CA VAL A 81 -8.50 11.25 5.75
C VAL A 81 -9.85 10.79 5.25
N SER A 82 -10.86 10.87 6.09
CA SER A 82 -12.25 10.55 5.76
C SER A 82 -13.15 11.61 6.36
N GLN A 83 -14.06 12.17 5.56
CA GLN A 83 -14.99 13.23 5.97
C GLN A 83 -14.28 14.41 6.69
N GLY A 84 -13.11 14.84 6.15
CA GLY A 84 -12.32 15.93 6.71
C GLY A 84 -11.60 15.63 8.02
N ARG A 85 -11.64 14.41 8.50
CA ARG A 85 -10.95 13.95 9.73
C ARG A 85 -9.83 12.98 9.38
N THR A 86 -8.71 13.11 10.07
CA THR A 86 -7.60 12.15 9.97
C THR A 86 -7.77 11.06 11.01
N TYR A 87 -7.75 9.82 10.53
CA TYR A 87 -7.74 8.62 11.35
C TYR A 87 -6.40 7.90 11.17
N LYS A 88 -5.73 7.61 12.27
CA LYS A 88 -4.72 6.56 12.29
C LYS A 88 -5.47 5.25 12.48
N LEU A 89 -5.22 4.29 11.61
CA LEU A 89 -5.87 2.99 11.65
C LEU A 89 -4.84 1.87 11.83
N ASP A 90 -5.26 0.85 12.56
CA ASP A 90 -4.55 -0.42 12.74
C ASP A 90 -5.63 -1.50 12.83
N MET A 91 -5.95 -2.13 11.69
CA MET A 91 -7.14 -2.96 11.52
C MET A 91 -6.81 -4.28 10.85
N SER A 92 -7.23 -5.37 11.46
CA SER A 92 -7.28 -6.70 10.82
C SER A 92 -8.70 -6.96 10.33
N LEU A 93 -8.84 -7.19 9.05
CA LEU A 93 -10.11 -7.35 8.34
C LEU A 93 -10.23 -8.77 7.79
N ALA A 94 -11.41 -9.36 7.93
CA ALA A 94 -11.82 -10.60 7.30
C ALA A 94 -13.13 -10.40 6.55
N LYS A 95 -13.59 -11.40 5.80
CA LYS A 95 -14.88 -11.31 5.09
C LYS A 95 -16.07 -11.15 6.03
N ASP A 96 -16.03 -11.81 7.18
CA ASP A 96 -17.12 -11.90 8.15
C ASP A 96 -16.95 -10.96 9.35
N GLY A 97 -15.91 -10.15 9.37
CA GLY A 97 -15.69 -9.22 10.46
C GLY A 97 -14.36 -8.49 10.43
N ALA A 98 -14.09 -7.76 11.49
CA ALA A 98 -12.85 -7.01 11.66
C ALA A 98 -12.58 -6.72 13.12
N LYS A 99 -11.31 -6.51 13.46
CA LYS A 99 -10.89 -5.96 14.75
C LYS A 99 -9.73 -5.00 14.59
N GLY A 100 -9.64 -4.04 15.46
CA GLY A 100 -8.52 -3.11 15.48
C GLY A 100 -8.82 -1.81 16.16
N GLU A 101 -7.95 -0.84 15.92
CA GLU A 101 -8.00 0.46 16.56
C GLU A 101 -8.05 1.58 15.52
N LEU A 102 -8.86 2.57 15.83
CA LEU A 102 -8.90 3.85 15.14
C LEU A 102 -8.55 4.95 16.14
N THR A 103 -7.56 5.77 15.79
CA THR A 103 -7.17 6.92 16.61
C THR A 103 -7.39 8.21 15.84
N THR A 104 -7.99 9.20 16.48
CA THR A 104 -8.11 10.58 16.02
C THR A 104 -7.30 11.51 16.92
N LYS A 105 -7.28 12.81 16.61
CA LYS A 105 -6.68 13.80 17.54
C LYS A 105 -7.40 13.86 18.90
N ALA A 106 -8.68 13.48 18.93
CA ALA A 106 -9.54 13.65 20.13
C ALA A 106 -9.68 12.36 20.93
N ALA A 107 -9.61 11.18 20.29
CA ALA A 107 -9.90 9.93 20.96
C ALA A 107 -9.28 8.73 20.22
N ALA A 108 -9.00 7.67 20.96
CA ALA A 108 -8.71 6.33 20.46
C ALA A 108 -9.87 5.41 20.82
N PHE A 109 -10.23 4.53 19.89
CA PHE A 109 -11.29 3.57 20.09
C PHE A 109 -11.03 2.28 19.33
N GLN A 110 -11.46 1.17 19.93
CA GLN A 110 -11.37 -0.14 19.34
C GLN A 110 -12.67 -0.50 18.65
N LEU A 111 -12.57 -1.05 17.46
CA LEU A 111 -13.68 -1.63 16.72
C LEU A 111 -13.54 -3.14 16.68
N LEU A 112 -14.65 -3.82 16.85
CA LEU A 112 -14.77 -5.25 16.65
C LEU A 112 -16.09 -5.52 15.94
N ARG A 113 -16.03 -6.15 14.77
CA ARG A 113 -17.21 -6.68 14.09
C ARG A 113 -17.11 -8.19 14.02
N VAL A 114 -18.16 -8.87 14.42
CA VAL A 114 -18.32 -10.33 14.30
C VAL A 114 -19.68 -10.57 13.65
N GLY A 115 -19.65 -11.00 12.40
CA GLY A 115 -20.84 -11.07 11.56
C GLY A 115 -21.49 -9.68 11.40
N GLU A 116 -22.75 -9.57 11.79
CA GLU A 116 -23.54 -8.31 11.75
C GLU A 116 -23.38 -7.46 13.00
N SER A 117 -22.77 -7.97 14.06
CA SER A 117 -22.64 -7.26 15.33
C SER A 117 -21.38 -6.40 15.33
N LEU A 118 -21.55 -5.10 15.47
CA LEU A 118 -20.49 -4.12 15.64
C LEU A 118 -20.39 -3.72 17.13
N TYR A 119 -19.18 -3.77 17.65
CA TYR A 119 -18.84 -3.35 19.01
C TYR A 119 -17.82 -2.23 18.95
N LEU A 120 -18.05 -1.20 19.76
CA LEU A 120 -17.18 -0.05 19.94
C LEU A 120 -16.71 0.01 21.39
N LYS A 121 -15.39 0.08 21.61
CA LYS A 121 -14.82 0.30 22.94
C LYS A 121 -13.97 1.55 22.92
N ALA A 122 -14.27 2.47 23.82
CA ALA A 122 -13.61 3.76 23.94
C ALA A 122 -13.49 4.16 25.41
N ASP A 123 -12.77 5.23 25.67
CA ASP A 123 -12.71 5.85 27.00
C ASP A 123 -13.99 6.65 27.32
N ALA A 124 -14.11 7.07 28.58
CA ALA A 124 -15.25 7.86 29.03
C ALA A 124 -15.32 9.23 28.34
N ALA A 125 -14.18 9.82 27.95
CA ALA A 125 -14.14 11.13 27.29
C ALA A 125 -14.77 11.08 25.90
N PHE A 126 -14.54 10.00 25.14
CA PHE A 126 -15.21 9.77 23.87
C PHE A 126 -16.73 9.74 24.05
N TRP A 127 -17.23 8.95 25.00
CA TRP A 127 -18.66 8.82 25.25
C TRP A 127 -19.33 10.11 25.75
N ALA A 128 -18.61 10.91 26.53
CA ALA A 128 -19.09 12.23 26.94
C ALA A 128 -19.19 13.18 25.72
N GLY A 129 -18.23 13.13 24.78
CA GLY A 129 -18.22 13.96 23.59
C GLY A 129 -19.30 13.61 22.56
N GLU A 130 -19.62 12.33 22.37
CA GLU A 130 -20.68 11.90 21.44
C GLU A 130 -22.07 12.35 21.85
N LYS A 131 -22.34 12.53 23.16
CA LYS A 131 -23.59 13.07 23.67
C LYS A 131 -23.70 14.60 23.58
N SER A 132 -22.58 15.31 23.47
CA SER A 132 -22.55 16.78 23.37
C SER A 132 -23.07 17.34 22.04
N GLY A 133 -23.33 16.50 21.06
CA GLY A 133 -23.95 16.87 19.77
C GLY A 133 -25.46 17.08 19.83
N SER A 134 -26.12 16.68 20.91
CA SER A 134 -27.51 17.03 21.24
C SER A 134 -27.47 17.89 22.50
N SER A 135 -28.23 18.96 22.54
CA SER A 135 -28.27 20.06 23.52
C SER A 135 -28.46 19.64 25.02
N GLY A 136 -27.86 18.56 25.48
CA GLY A 136 -27.91 18.06 26.84
C GLY A 136 -26.54 18.03 27.49
N THR A 137 -26.47 18.37 28.76
CA THR A 137 -25.29 18.20 29.60
C THR A 137 -24.78 16.75 29.49
N PRO A 138 -23.48 16.52 29.23
CA PRO A 138 -22.96 15.15 29.18
C PRO A 138 -23.24 14.43 30.50
N ASP A 139 -23.90 13.29 30.43
CA ASP A 139 -24.05 12.42 31.60
C ASP A 139 -22.72 11.72 31.85
N GLN A 140 -21.86 12.37 32.63
CA GLN A 140 -20.53 11.85 32.97
C GLN A 140 -20.62 10.51 33.69
N ALA A 141 -21.66 10.25 34.48
CA ALA A 141 -21.83 8.98 35.13
C ALA A 141 -22.16 7.86 34.14
N ALA A 142 -22.97 8.14 33.11
CA ALA A 142 -23.21 7.21 32.02
C ALA A 142 -21.95 6.98 31.18
N ALA A 143 -21.21 8.04 30.86
CA ALA A 143 -19.96 7.95 30.11
C ALA A 143 -18.90 7.11 30.86
N GLN A 144 -18.80 7.27 32.18
CA GLN A 144 -17.88 6.45 32.99
C GLN A 144 -18.27 4.96 33.01
N LYS A 145 -19.57 4.63 33.01
CA LYS A 145 -20.04 3.24 32.94
C LYS A 145 -19.68 2.57 31.59
N LEU A 146 -19.52 3.36 30.52
CA LEU A 146 -19.17 2.91 29.20
C LEU A 146 -17.65 2.82 28.99
N GLY A 147 -16.88 3.60 29.74
CA GLY A 147 -15.43 3.67 29.63
C GLY A 147 -14.79 2.30 29.75
N GLY A 148 -14.03 1.89 28.72
CA GLY A 148 -13.33 0.61 28.72
C GLY A 148 -14.19 -0.63 28.51
N LYS A 149 -15.51 -0.48 28.27
CA LYS A 149 -16.41 -1.59 27.91
C LYS A 149 -16.71 -1.59 26.41
N TYR A 150 -17.04 -2.74 25.87
CA TYR A 150 -17.59 -2.84 24.54
C TYR A 150 -19.06 -2.42 24.54
N VAL A 151 -19.37 -1.47 23.71
CA VAL A 151 -20.76 -1.04 23.49
C VAL A 151 -21.21 -1.68 22.17
N LYS A 152 -22.24 -2.51 22.23
CA LYS A 152 -22.86 -3.06 21.02
C LYS A 152 -23.61 -1.95 20.30
N VAL A 153 -23.22 -1.70 19.05
CA VAL A 153 -23.76 -0.61 18.24
C VAL A 153 -24.94 -1.12 17.43
N PRO A 154 -26.15 -0.61 17.66
CA PRO A 154 -27.31 -1.00 16.86
C PRO A 154 -27.14 -0.61 15.38
N ALA A 155 -27.55 -1.46 14.44
CA ALA A 155 -27.39 -1.23 13.01
C ALA A 155 -28.08 0.06 12.49
N LYS A 156 -29.14 0.53 13.18
CA LYS A 156 -29.87 1.77 12.85
C LYS A 156 -29.24 3.02 13.46
N ASP A 157 -28.22 2.87 14.31
CA ASP A 157 -27.57 4.00 14.97
C ASP A 157 -26.64 4.74 13.99
N PRO A 158 -26.60 6.08 13.97
CA PRO A 158 -25.65 6.84 13.12
C PRO A 158 -24.18 6.48 13.37
N VAL A 159 -23.84 6.06 14.59
CA VAL A 159 -22.50 5.57 14.95
C VAL A 159 -22.15 4.30 14.15
N TYR A 160 -23.12 3.41 13.95
CA TYR A 160 -22.93 2.22 13.12
C TYR A 160 -22.56 2.60 11.68
N GLN A 161 -23.31 3.53 11.07
CA GLN A 161 -23.06 3.99 9.70
C GLN A 161 -21.66 4.64 9.57
N ARG A 162 -21.21 5.34 10.60
CA ARG A 162 -19.88 5.99 10.62
C ARG A 162 -18.74 4.98 10.62
N PHE A 163 -18.87 3.89 11.36
CA PHE A 163 -17.77 2.96 11.61
C PHE A 163 -17.85 1.63 10.86
N SER A 164 -19.01 1.25 10.35
CA SER A 164 -19.18 0.01 9.60
C SER A 164 -18.26 -0.07 8.39
N GLY A 165 -18.07 1.04 7.67
CA GLY A 165 -17.17 1.10 6.51
C GLY A 165 -15.71 0.80 6.83
N PHE A 166 -15.26 1.01 8.07
CA PHE A 166 -13.90 0.64 8.51
C PHE A 166 -13.77 -0.85 8.89
N THR A 167 -14.88 -1.53 9.05
CA THR A 167 -14.92 -2.94 9.46
C THR A 167 -15.37 -3.88 8.35
N ASP A 168 -15.76 -3.35 7.21
CA ASP A 168 -16.07 -4.14 6.02
C ASP A 168 -14.88 -4.14 5.07
N LYS A 169 -14.28 -5.32 4.89
CA LYS A 169 -13.05 -5.49 4.11
C LYS A 169 -13.19 -5.00 2.67
N ASP A 170 -14.26 -5.42 2.02
CA ASP A 170 -14.43 -5.14 0.60
C ASP A 170 -14.79 -3.68 0.34
N THR A 171 -15.64 -3.10 1.18
CA THR A 171 -15.99 -1.67 1.15
C THR A 171 -14.77 -0.80 1.41
N LEU A 172 -13.98 -1.12 2.44
CA LEU A 172 -12.79 -0.34 2.80
C LEU A 172 -11.73 -0.43 1.70
N LEU A 173 -11.43 -1.63 1.20
CA LEU A 173 -10.45 -1.81 0.12
C LEU A 173 -10.91 -1.15 -1.18
N ALA A 174 -12.19 -1.22 -1.54
CA ALA A 174 -12.73 -0.53 -2.71
C ALA A 174 -12.55 0.99 -2.61
N GLY A 175 -12.82 1.56 -1.42
CA GLY A 175 -12.62 2.99 -1.17
C GLY A 175 -11.16 3.42 -1.11
N LEU A 176 -10.26 2.54 -0.69
CA LEU A 176 -8.82 2.85 -0.60
C LEU A 176 -8.12 2.71 -1.95
N LEU A 177 -8.31 1.60 -2.67
CA LEU A 177 -7.53 1.24 -3.86
C LEU A 177 -7.93 2.00 -5.14
N GLY A 178 -8.69 3.09 -5.02
CA GLY A 178 -9.01 3.98 -6.13
C GLY A 178 -7.84 4.92 -6.44
N LEU A 179 -7.13 4.68 -7.55
CA LEU A 179 -6.18 5.63 -8.10
C LEU A 179 -6.88 6.54 -9.13
N HIS A 180 -6.48 7.81 -9.22
CA HIS A 180 -7.16 8.79 -10.05
C HIS A 180 -6.25 9.36 -11.14
N GLY A 181 -6.71 9.34 -12.37
CA GLY A 181 -6.00 9.88 -13.54
C GLY A 181 -5.22 8.82 -14.31
N LYS A 182 -4.37 9.26 -15.25
CA LYS A 182 -3.59 8.37 -16.10
C LYS A 182 -2.58 7.57 -15.27
N LEU A 183 -2.64 6.24 -15.41
CA LEU A 183 -1.72 5.33 -14.73
C LEU A 183 -0.43 5.14 -15.52
N THR A 184 0.68 5.11 -14.81
CA THR A 184 2.00 4.73 -15.30
C THR A 184 2.61 3.69 -14.36
N SER A 185 3.32 2.71 -14.93
CA SER A 185 4.22 1.86 -14.16
C SER A 185 5.52 2.62 -13.94
N GLY A 186 5.93 2.72 -12.70
CA GLY A 186 7.16 3.38 -12.29
C GLY A 186 8.26 2.38 -11.94
N ASP A 187 9.09 2.81 -11.01
CA ASP A 187 10.27 2.10 -10.58
C ASP A 187 9.91 0.81 -9.83
N ARG A 188 10.82 -0.13 -9.91
CA ARG A 188 10.86 -1.28 -9.01
C ARG A 188 11.54 -0.86 -7.71
N GLY A 189 11.07 -1.40 -6.62
CA GLY A 189 11.60 -1.11 -5.29
C GLY A 189 11.50 -2.32 -4.38
N ASP A 190 11.89 -2.11 -3.14
CA ASP A 190 11.71 -3.05 -2.03
C ASP A 190 10.84 -2.41 -0.97
N LEU A 191 9.95 -3.18 -0.41
CA LEU A 191 9.14 -2.80 0.74
C LEU A 191 9.17 -3.94 1.75
N ASP A 192 9.92 -3.73 2.82
CA ASP A 192 10.06 -4.69 3.92
C ASP A 192 10.56 -6.08 3.42
N GLY A 193 11.52 -6.09 2.46
CA GLY A 193 12.10 -7.30 1.87
C GLY A 193 11.30 -7.92 0.73
N VAL A 194 10.19 -7.30 0.31
CA VAL A 194 9.37 -7.75 -0.82
C VAL A 194 9.61 -6.84 -2.02
N ARG A 195 10.03 -7.42 -3.15
CA ARG A 195 10.17 -6.66 -4.40
C ARG A 195 8.82 -6.14 -4.87
N THR A 196 8.78 -4.88 -5.29
CA THR A 196 7.54 -4.20 -5.69
C THR A 196 7.70 -3.48 -7.02
N ILE A 197 6.55 -3.26 -7.68
CA ILE A 197 6.39 -2.27 -8.74
C ILE A 197 5.48 -1.15 -8.27
N ARG A 198 5.89 0.10 -8.51
CA ARG A 198 5.09 1.26 -8.19
C ARG A 198 4.20 1.66 -9.36
N LEU A 199 2.92 1.78 -9.07
CA LEU A 199 1.96 2.44 -9.95
C LEU A 199 1.82 3.89 -9.52
N THR A 200 1.84 4.81 -10.48
CA THR A 200 1.65 6.24 -10.24
C THR A 200 0.48 6.74 -11.08
N ALA A 201 -0.44 7.44 -10.45
CA ALA A 201 -1.61 8.01 -11.10
C ALA A 201 -1.53 9.54 -11.15
N GLY A 202 -1.97 10.15 -12.27
CA GLY A 202 -2.00 11.60 -12.43
C GLY A 202 -0.65 12.27 -12.12
N ALA A 203 0.46 11.70 -12.55
CA ALA A 203 1.82 12.14 -12.23
C ALA A 203 2.07 12.29 -10.71
N GLY A 204 1.43 11.45 -9.89
CA GLY A 204 1.56 11.44 -8.42
C GLY A 204 0.40 12.11 -7.68
N SER A 205 -0.28 13.08 -8.29
CA SER A 205 -1.42 13.76 -7.67
C SER A 205 -2.63 12.84 -7.46
N GLY A 206 -2.76 11.80 -8.27
CA GLY A 206 -3.82 10.78 -8.21
C GLY A 206 -3.53 9.61 -7.28
N GLY A 207 -2.38 9.65 -6.57
CA GLY A 207 -1.92 8.62 -5.66
C GLY A 207 -0.90 7.66 -6.26
N THR A 208 -0.26 6.86 -5.40
CA THR A 208 0.67 5.79 -5.82
C THR A 208 0.37 4.50 -5.08
N LEU A 209 0.60 3.37 -5.74
CA LEU A 209 0.38 2.04 -5.20
C LEU A 209 1.60 1.15 -5.45
N ASP A 210 2.21 0.64 -4.40
CA ASP A 210 3.24 -0.38 -4.49
C ASP A 210 2.58 -1.77 -4.50
N VAL A 211 2.86 -2.55 -5.53
CA VAL A 211 2.30 -3.90 -5.75
C VAL A 211 3.42 -4.92 -5.69
N SER A 212 3.19 -6.03 -5.01
CA SER A 212 4.15 -7.13 -4.91
C SER A 212 4.51 -7.71 -6.29
N LEU A 213 5.80 -7.89 -6.52
CA LEU A 213 6.36 -8.66 -7.63
C LEU A 213 6.62 -10.11 -7.26
N GLU A 214 6.23 -10.55 -6.06
CA GLU A 214 6.46 -11.89 -5.55
C GLU A 214 5.14 -12.58 -5.20
N GLY A 215 4.98 -13.83 -5.60
CA GLY A 215 3.78 -14.61 -5.33
C GLY A 215 2.51 -13.94 -5.87
N THR A 216 1.50 -13.83 -5.03
CA THR A 216 0.25 -13.13 -5.37
C THR A 216 0.50 -11.62 -5.43
N PRO A 217 0.05 -10.92 -6.48
CA PRO A 217 0.30 -9.49 -6.67
C PRO A 217 -0.54 -8.62 -5.73
N TYR A 218 -0.31 -8.76 -4.45
CA TYR A 218 -1.03 -7.95 -3.46
C TYR A 218 -0.58 -6.49 -3.49
N PRO A 219 -1.50 -5.53 -3.28
CA PRO A 219 -1.13 -4.16 -2.95
C PRO A 219 -0.50 -4.13 -1.55
N LEU A 220 0.63 -3.44 -1.38
CA LEU A 220 1.37 -3.43 -0.13
C LEU A 220 1.40 -2.05 0.53
N ARG A 221 1.44 -0.97 -0.25
CA ARG A 221 1.43 0.39 0.26
C ARG A 221 0.73 1.32 -0.71
N LEU A 222 -0.20 2.09 -0.18
CA LEU A 222 -0.93 3.12 -0.91
C LEU A 222 -0.61 4.49 -0.34
N HIS A 223 -0.18 5.42 -1.20
CA HIS A 223 -0.23 6.85 -0.92
C HIS A 223 -1.47 7.41 -1.62
N ARG A 224 -2.40 7.93 -0.86
CA ARG A 224 -3.67 8.42 -1.39
C ARG A 224 -3.50 9.78 -2.09
N ALA A 225 -4.33 10.01 -3.09
CA ALA A 225 -4.42 11.27 -3.82
C ALA A 225 -4.56 12.47 -2.85
N GLY A 226 -3.97 13.61 -3.22
CA GLY A 226 -4.09 14.85 -2.45
C GLY A 226 -3.50 14.79 -1.04
N GLY A 227 -2.59 13.88 -0.76
CA GLY A 227 -2.01 13.72 0.58
C GLY A 227 -3.01 13.17 1.63
N ALA A 228 -4.10 12.52 1.18
CA ALA A 228 -5.16 12.01 2.05
C ALA A 228 -4.75 10.76 2.86
N GLY A 229 -3.44 10.51 2.99
CA GLY A 229 -2.89 9.51 3.87
C GLY A 229 -2.04 8.45 3.18
N VAL A 230 -1.40 7.64 4.02
CA VAL A 230 -0.60 6.48 3.62
C VAL A 230 -1.11 5.27 4.36
N VAL A 231 -1.39 4.19 3.64
CA VAL A 231 -1.85 2.92 4.20
C VAL A 231 -0.92 1.81 3.75
N ARG A 232 -0.42 1.04 4.69
CA ARG A 232 0.24 -0.24 4.48
C ARG A 232 -0.78 -1.36 4.54
N MET A 233 -0.58 -2.37 3.73
CA MET A 233 -1.43 -3.55 3.62
C MET A 233 -0.54 -4.78 3.70
N GLY A 234 -0.80 -5.64 4.65
CA GLY A 234 -0.01 -6.83 4.88
C GLY A 234 -0.82 -7.98 5.45
N ASP A 235 -0.14 -9.02 5.88
CA ASP A 235 -0.74 -10.20 6.50
C ASP A 235 -1.90 -10.81 5.70
N TRP A 236 -1.80 -10.69 4.37
CA TRP A 236 -2.78 -11.21 3.45
C TRP A 236 -2.99 -12.72 3.65
N GLY A 237 -4.23 -13.12 3.88
CA GLY A 237 -4.60 -14.53 4.08
C GLY A 237 -4.24 -15.11 5.45
N LYS A 238 -3.62 -14.34 6.37
CA LYS A 238 -3.36 -14.80 7.73
C LYS A 238 -4.66 -14.83 8.54
N SER A 239 -4.86 -15.85 9.34
CA SER A 239 -6.06 -15.98 10.19
C SER A 239 -6.22 -14.79 11.13
N VAL A 240 -7.45 -14.31 11.26
CA VAL A 240 -7.85 -13.26 12.21
C VAL A 240 -8.81 -13.91 13.20
N ASP A 241 -8.43 -13.90 14.48
CA ASP A 241 -9.33 -14.40 15.54
C ASP A 241 -10.39 -13.32 15.83
N LEU A 242 -11.62 -13.60 15.42
CA LEU A 242 -12.80 -12.75 15.60
C LEU A 242 -13.74 -13.43 16.59
N LYS A 243 -13.67 -13.03 17.84
CA LYS A 243 -14.53 -13.54 18.89
C LYS A 243 -15.34 -12.40 19.51
N ALA A 244 -16.66 -12.60 19.64
CA ALA A 244 -17.50 -11.64 20.33
C ALA A 244 -17.01 -11.46 21.80
N PRO A 245 -17.08 -10.26 22.37
CA PRO A 245 -16.67 -10.03 23.73
C PRO A 245 -17.59 -10.81 24.70
N ASP A 246 -17.06 -11.11 25.88
CA ASP A 246 -17.84 -11.77 26.93
C ASP A 246 -18.98 -10.86 27.40
N LYS A 247 -20.11 -11.44 27.82
CA LYS A 247 -21.33 -10.70 28.13
C LYS A 247 -21.16 -9.64 29.23
N ASP A 248 -20.30 -9.90 30.19
CA ASP A 248 -19.94 -8.98 31.28
C ASP A 248 -19.10 -7.77 30.82
N GLN A 249 -18.47 -7.89 29.67
CA GLN A 249 -17.70 -6.82 29.02
C GLN A 249 -18.53 -5.99 28.02
N VAL A 250 -19.77 -6.39 27.76
CA VAL A 250 -20.64 -5.75 26.77
C VAL A 250 -21.74 -4.95 27.45
N VAL A 251 -21.93 -3.73 26.95
CA VAL A 251 -23.14 -2.92 27.24
C VAL A 251 -23.99 -2.89 25.97
N ASP A 252 -25.23 -3.35 26.07
CA ASP A 252 -26.20 -3.32 24.97
C ASP A 252 -27.31 -2.32 25.34
N TYR A 253 -27.43 -1.25 24.56
CA TYR A 253 -28.45 -0.20 24.73
C TYR A 253 -29.73 -0.43 23.93
N GLY A 254 -29.89 -1.61 23.35
CA GLY A 254 -31.05 -1.93 22.52
C GLY A 254 -30.99 -1.25 21.15
N THR A 255 -31.85 -0.24 20.92
CA THR A 255 -32.03 0.31 19.56
C THR A 255 -31.22 1.55 19.20
N ARG A 256 -30.71 2.32 20.20
CA ARG A 256 -29.90 3.54 19.99
C ARG A 256 -28.90 3.78 21.11
N ILE A 257 -27.67 4.17 20.73
CA ILE A 257 -26.63 4.67 21.65
C ILE A 257 -26.80 6.19 21.84
N SER A 258 -27.05 6.93 20.77
CA SER A 258 -27.38 8.34 20.81
C SER A 258 -28.80 8.49 21.35
N GLY A 259 -28.92 9.00 22.58
CA GLY A 259 -30.21 9.28 23.20
C GLY A 259 -31.05 10.14 22.28
N GLY A 260 -32.24 9.64 21.98
CA GLY A 260 -33.21 10.34 21.17
C GLY A 260 -33.60 11.66 21.83
N GLY A 261 -33.31 12.77 21.15
CA GLY A 261 -34.09 13.97 21.32
C GLY A 261 -35.33 13.80 20.45
N HIS A 262 -36.50 13.83 21.06
CA HIS A 262 -37.74 14.20 20.43
C HIS A 262 -37.69 15.70 20.14
#